data_297a04b577ef0e395696530a1cb70323
#
_entry.id   297a04b577ef0e395696530a1cb70323
#
_cell.length_a   1.000
_cell.length_b   1.000
_cell.length_c   1.000
_cell.angle_alpha   90.00
_cell.angle_beta   90.00
_cell.angle_gamma   90.00
#
_symmetry.space_group_name_H-M   'P 1'
#
loop_
_entity.id
_entity.type
_entity.pdbx_description
1 polymer ?
#
loop_
_entity_poly.entity_id
_entity_poly.type
_entity_poly.pdbx_seq_one_letter_code
_entity_poly.pdbx_strand_id
1 'polypeptide(L)'
;ITLKNLNHFRDFLNTKDIAKVINVMRERECSGIYNIGSGIKFSLKNIAQLISEKYNKKIKFLDSNKTTYLISDNKKILRLNWKSANFKKNLNYFYK
;
A
#
# COMPACT_ATOMS: atom_id res chain seq x y z
N ILE A 1 -2.63 20.53 12.08
CA ILE A 1 -2.95 19.11 12.33
C ILE A 1 -1.73 18.44 12.91
N THR A 2 -1.89 17.77 14.03
CA THR A 2 -0.82 17.00 14.67
C THR A 2 -1.11 15.51 14.53
N LEU A 3 -0.15 14.78 13.95
CA LEU A 3 -0.23 13.34 13.78
C LEU A 3 0.84 12.66 14.61
N LYS A 4 0.46 11.61 15.31
CA LYS A 4 1.34 10.87 16.23
C LYS A 4 1.63 9.48 15.70
N ASN A 5 2.83 8.98 15.98
CA ASN A 5 3.19 7.57 15.75
C ASN A 5 3.07 7.12 14.28
N LEU A 6 3.45 7.98 13.33
CA LEU A 6 3.50 7.63 11.92
C LEU A 6 4.87 7.08 11.48
N ASN A 7 5.71 6.73 12.42
CA ASN A 7 7.05 6.20 12.18
C ASN A 7 7.02 4.70 11.85
N HIS A 8 6.13 4.33 10.95
CA HIS A 8 5.89 2.93 10.58
C HIS A 8 5.83 2.77 9.07
N PHE A 9 6.09 1.56 8.62
CA PHE A 9 6.02 1.18 7.21
C PHE A 9 4.96 0.10 7.00
N ARG A 10 4.18 0.24 5.95
CA ARG A 10 3.08 -0.69 5.62
C ARG A 10 3.06 -0.96 4.13
N ASP A 11 2.40 -2.04 3.79
CA ASP A 11 2.06 -2.40 2.42
C ASP A 11 0.65 -1.90 2.11
N PHE A 12 0.51 -1.16 1.02
CA PHE A 12 -0.78 -0.64 0.56
C PHE A 12 -1.11 -1.19 -0.81
N LEU A 13 -2.33 -1.61 -0.98
CA LEU A 13 -2.81 -2.18 -2.23
C LEU A 13 -4.20 -1.62 -2.56
N ASN A 14 -4.39 -1.23 -3.82
CA ASN A 14 -5.68 -0.77 -4.29
C ASN A 14 -6.64 -1.97 -4.46
N THR A 15 -7.90 -1.78 -4.11
CA THR A 15 -8.93 -2.82 -4.26
C THR A 15 -9.11 -3.28 -5.71
N LYS A 16 -8.87 -2.40 -6.68
CA LYS A 16 -8.87 -2.78 -8.11
C LYS A 16 -7.77 -3.77 -8.46
N ASP A 17 -6.59 -3.62 -7.84
CA ASP A 17 -5.48 -4.56 -8.02
C ASP A 17 -5.81 -5.92 -7.40
N ILE A 18 -6.52 -5.94 -6.28
CA ILE A 18 -7.01 -7.17 -5.65
C ILE A 18 -8.01 -7.88 -6.59
N ALA A 19 -8.95 -7.14 -7.15
CA ALA A 19 -9.92 -7.70 -8.10
C ALA A 19 -9.24 -8.32 -9.32
N LYS A 20 -8.22 -7.67 -9.85
CA LYS A 20 -7.44 -8.19 -10.98
C LYS A 20 -6.71 -9.49 -10.64
N VAL A 21 -6.09 -9.57 -9.47
CA VAL A 21 -5.37 -10.79 -9.08
C VAL A 21 -6.33 -11.94 -8.83
N ILE A 22 -7.48 -11.68 -8.23
CA ILE A 22 -8.52 -12.71 -8.04
C ILE A 22 -8.95 -13.28 -9.39
N ASN A 23 -9.16 -12.43 -10.39
CA ASN A 23 -9.52 -12.86 -11.73
C ASN A 23 -8.43 -13.71 -12.38
N VAL A 24 -7.15 -13.32 -12.25
CA VAL A 24 -6.01 -14.10 -12.73
C VAL A 24 -5.96 -15.47 -12.05
N MET A 25 -6.16 -15.50 -10.74
CA MET A 25 -6.16 -16.77 -9.98
C MET A 25 -7.29 -17.71 -10.42
N ARG A 26 -8.47 -17.14 -10.70
CA ARG A 26 -9.62 -17.88 -11.23
C ARG A 26 -9.32 -18.47 -12.60
N GLU A 27 -8.79 -17.66 -13.52
CA GLU A 27 -8.46 -18.09 -14.89
C GLU A 27 -7.39 -19.19 -14.91
N ARG A 28 -6.45 -19.14 -14.00
CA ARG A 28 -5.36 -20.12 -13.88
C ARG A 28 -5.68 -21.28 -12.96
N GLU A 29 -6.90 -21.35 -12.43
CA GLU A 29 -7.34 -22.42 -11.54
C GLU A 29 -6.37 -22.63 -10.36
N CYS A 30 -5.91 -21.53 -9.76
CA CYS A 30 -4.98 -21.58 -8.65
C CYS A 30 -5.59 -22.22 -7.41
N SER A 31 -4.80 -23.01 -6.69
CA SER A 31 -5.18 -23.59 -5.41
C SER A 31 -4.11 -23.27 -4.35
N GLY A 32 -4.49 -23.40 -3.09
CA GLY A 32 -3.61 -23.11 -1.97
C GLY A 32 -3.70 -21.68 -1.49
N ILE A 33 -2.70 -21.26 -0.73
CA ILE A 33 -2.65 -19.95 -0.07
C ILE A 33 -1.69 -19.02 -0.81
N TYR A 34 -2.17 -17.82 -1.08
CA TYR A 34 -1.39 -16.75 -1.70
C TYR A 34 -1.47 -15.49 -0.84
N ASN A 35 -0.34 -14.89 -0.53
CA ASN A 35 -0.30 -13.55 0.04
C ASN A 35 -0.48 -12.53 -1.08
N ILE A 36 -1.48 -11.67 -0.94
CA ILE A 36 -1.74 -10.61 -1.90
C ILE A 36 -1.31 -9.29 -1.28
N GLY A 37 -0.35 -8.65 -1.89
CA GLY A 37 0.18 -7.36 -1.45
C GLY A 37 1.07 -6.76 -2.53
N SER A 38 1.45 -5.50 -2.37
CA SER A 38 2.36 -4.84 -3.30
C SER A 38 3.80 -5.32 -3.14
N GLY A 39 4.16 -5.81 -1.95
CA GLY A 39 5.54 -6.12 -1.59
C GLY A 39 6.41 -4.87 -1.42
N ILE A 40 5.82 -3.70 -1.45
CA ILE A 40 6.51 -2.41 -1.38
C ILE A 40 6.33 -1.79 0.00
N LYS A 41 7.43 -1.31 0.55
CA LYS A 41 7.48 -0.63 1.84
C LYS A 41 7.09 0.84 1.69
N PHE A 42 5.94 1.24 2.24
CA PHE A 42 5.50 2.63 2.25
C PHE A 42 5.62 3.23 3.64
N SER A 43 6.23 4.40 3.74
CA SER A 43 6.27 5.18 4.97
C SER A 43 4.93 5.87 5.20
N LEU A 44 4.30 5.64 6.36
CA LEU A 44 3.05 6.33 6.72
C LEU A 44 3.25 7.85 6.79
N LYS A 45 4.41 8.28 7.26
CA LYS A 45 4.78 9.69 7.33
C LYS A 45 4.82 10.34 5.94
N ASN A 46 5.44 9.67 4.97
CA ASN A 46 5.50 10.15 3.59
C ASN A 46 4.11 10.23 2.95
N ILE A 47 3.26 9.24 3.21
CA ILE A 47 1.88 9.24 2.71
C ILE A 47 1.11 10.44 3.28
N ALA A 48 1.19 10.65 4.59
CA ALA A 48 0.55 11.79 5.24
C ALA A 48 1.03 13.12 4.65
N GLN A 49 2.32 13.23 4.37
CA GLN A 49 2.90 14.42 3.76
C GLN A 49 2.38 14.67 2.34
N LEU A 50 2.33 13.63 1.52
CA LEU A 50 1.75 13.74 0.17
C LEU A 50 0.30 14.22 0.19
N ILE A 51 -0.50 13.70 1.13
CA ILE A 51 -1.89 14.12 1.29
C ILE A 51 -1.98 15.56 1.76
N SER A 52 -1.14 15.95 2.72
CA SER A 52 -1.13 17.32 3.23
C SER A 52 -0.78 18.35 2.16
N GLU A 53 0.19 18.04 1.32
CA GLU A 53 0.59 18.89 0.20
C GLU A 53 -0.58 19.05 -0.79
N LYS A 54 -1.27 17.96 -1.10
CA LYS A 54 -2.43 17.98 -1.99
C LYS A 54 -3.54 18.90 -1.50
N TYR A 55 -3.79 18.92 -0.20
CA TYR A 55 -4.84 19.74 0.41
C TYR A 55 -4.35 21.04 1.02
N ASN A 56 -3.07 21.33 0.81
CA ASN A 56 -2.44 22.58 1.32
C ASN A 56 -2.59 22.73 2.84
N LYS A 57 -2.42 21.64 3.58
CA LYS A 57 -2.51 21.56 5.03
C LYS A 57 -1.14 21.34 5.64
N LYS A 58 -0.84 22.04 6.73
CA LYS A 58 0.38 21.82 7.50
C LYS A 58 0.19 20.67 8.50
N ILE A 59 1.17 19.79 8.59
CA ILE A 59 1.19 18.69 9.55
C ILE A 59 2.40 18.82 10.45
N LYS A 60 2.16 18.65 11.74
CA LYS A 60 3.21 18.44 12.75
C LYS A 60 3.25 16.96 13.10
N PHE A 61 4.43 16.37 13.05
CA PHE A 61 4.63 14.96 13.40
C PHE A 61 5.20 14.83 14.81
N LEU A 62 4.61 13.95 15.59
CA LEU A 62 5.16 13.52 16.88
C LEU A 62 5.51 12.03 16.76
N ASP A 63 6.80 11.76 16.61
CA ASP A 63 7.30 10.42 16.40
C ASP A 63 7.50 9.67 17.72
N SER A 64 7.32 8.36 17.70
CA SER A 64 7.72 7.46 18.78
C SER A 64 9.09 6.87 18.46
N ASN A 65 9.72 6.25 19.47
CA ASN A 65 10.99 5.53 19.31
C ASN A 65 10.82 4.15 18.62
N LYS A 66 9.59 3.75 18.34
CA LYS A 66 9.29 2.47 17.72
C LYS A 66 9.02 2.64 16.23
N THR A 67 9.67 1.80 15.41
CA THR A 67 9.40 1.68 13.98
C THR A 67 9.02 0.22 13.69
N THR A 68 7.93 0.01 12.99
CA THR A 68 7.47 -1.32 12.60
C THR A 68 7.34 -1.43 11.09
N TYR A 69 7.53 -2.64 10.59
CA TYR A 69 7.46 -2.96 9.17
C TYR A 69 6.49 -4.13 8.99
N LEU A 70 5.42 -3.93 8.25
CA LEU A 70 4.47 -4.97 7.88
C LEU A 70 4.28 -4.94 6.37
N ILE A 71 5.02 -5.78 5.69
CA ILE A 71 5.08 -5.83 4.23
C ILE A 71 4.81 -7.25 3.78
N SER A 72 3.96 -7.42 2.78
CA SER A 72 3.62 -8.71 2.22
C SER A 72 4.83 -9.37 1.54
N ASP A 73 5.06 -10.63 1.82
CA ASP A 73 5.88 -11.48 0.95
C ASP A 73 4.98 -11.97 -0.19
N ASN A 74 5.07 -11.29 -1.32
CA ASN A 74 4.22 -11.53 -2.48
C ASN A 74 4.90 -12.34 -3.59
N LYS A 75 5.99 -13.02 -3.31
CA LYS A 75 6.77 -13.75 -4.32
C LYS A 75 5.92 -14.76 -5.09
N LYS A 76 5.05 -15.47 -4.40
CA LYS A 76 4.19 -16.50 -5.01
C LYS A 76 3.19 -15.90 -5.99
N ILE A 77 2.55 -14.77 -5.63
CA ILE A 77 1.58 -14.11 -6.50
C ILE A 77 2.24 -13.45 -7.71
N LEU A 78 3.47 -12.94 -7.58
CA LEU A 78 4.20 -12.35 -8.70
C LEU A 78 4.49 -13.36 -9.82
N ARG A 79 4.55 -14.65 -9.51
CA ARG A 79 4.74 -15.70 -10.51
C ARG A 79 3.57 -15.84 -11.47
N LEU A 80 2.42 -15.24 -11.16
CA LEU A 80 1.23 -15.22 -12.02
C LEU A 80 1.24 -14.04 -13.01
N ASN A 81 2.36 -13.36 -13.19
CA ASN A 81 2.49 -12.16 -14.01
C ASN A 81 1.57 -11.02 -13.57
N TRP A 82 1.31 -10.92 -12.29
CA TRP A 82 0.56 -9.83 -11.71
C TRP A 82 1.48 -8.94 -10.87
N LYS A 83 1.24 -7.66 -10.92
CA LYS A 83 1.84 -6.68 -10.00
C LYS A 83 0.86 -5.54 -9.72
N SER A 84 1.00 -4.90 -8.57
CA SER A 84 0.21 -3.74 -8.21
C SER A 84 0.52 -2.53 -9.09
N ALA A 85 -0.48 -1.66 -9.26
CA ALA A 85 -0.28 -0.38 -9.91
C ALA A 85 0.57 0.57 -9.05
N ASN A 86 1.10 1.62 -9.66
CA ASN A 86 1.87 2.63 -8.96
C ASN A 86 1.02 3.31 -7.88
N PHE A 87 1.55 3.39 -6.66
CA PHE A 87 0.85 3.96 -5.51
C PHE A 87 0.41 5.41 -5.72
N LYS A 88 1.23 6.26 -6.31
CA LYS A 88 0.88 7.65 -6.59
C LYS A 88 -0.32 7.77 -7.52
N LYS A 89 -0.40 6.90 -8.53
CA LYS A 89 -1.57 6.79 -9.42
C LYS A 89 -2.81 6.39 -8.63
N ASN A 90 -2.68 5.46 -7.70
CA ASN A 90 -3.78 4.99 -6.87
C ASN A 90 -4.29 6.06 -5.91
N LEU A 91 -3.42 6.90 -5.37
CA LEU A 91 -3.84 8.02 -4.52
C LEU A 91 -4.82 8.97 -5.22
N ASN A 92 -4.70 9.13 -6.52
CA ASN A 92 -5.60 10.02 -7.28
C ASN A 92 -7.07 9.59 -7.19
N TYR A 93 -7.36 8.33 -6.90
CA TYR A 93 -8.73 7.86 -6.68
C TYR A 93 -9.33 8.39 -5.38
N PHE A 94 -8.51 8.71 -4.40
CA PHE A 94 -8.94 9.24 -3.11
C PHE A 94 -9.14 10.77 -3.12
N TYR A 95 -8.68 11.44 -4.15
CA TYR A 95 -8.69 12.91 -4.24
C TYR A 95 -9.88 13.47 -5.03
N LYS A 96 -10.85 12.67 -5.24
CA LYS A 96 -12.05 13.13 -5.95
C LYS A 96 -12.94 14.01 -5.10
#